data_53ec223ba1c7758004aec59763b66dd7
#
_entry.id   53ec223ba1c7758004aec59763b66dd7
#
_cell.length_a   1.000
_cell.length_b   1.000
_cell.length_c   1.000
_cell.angle_alpha   90.00
_cell.angle_beta   90.00
_cell.angle_gamma   90.00
#
_symmetry.space_group_name_H-M   'P 1'
#
loop_
_entity.id
_entity.type
_entity.pdbx_description
1 polymer ?
#
loop_
_entity_poly.entity_id
_entity_poly.type
_entity_poly.pdbx_seq_one_letter_code
_entity_poly.pdbx_strand_id
1 'polypeptide(L)'
;ANGRIDKVIRTCGTDEYEIEIEPHDDNWVMDSEIKLLQDVTLYSSGAHMHLRGRGYTTTVILPDGTEKLITDVPVYDFNWQSNYELANPVDVPAGTRYHVKARWDNSEKNPNNPDPSQKVVYGSWTENEMLTTWSHITLTNEKLGLKCENGRVVGRFDDGVESKQPFLLQSLPATFTRGSN
;
A
#
# COMPACT_ATOMS: atom_id res chain seq x y z
N ALA A 1 -0.14 16.10 25.11
CA ALA A 1 0.70 15.03 25.64
C ALA A 1 2.08 15.59 25.96
N ASN A 2 2.69 15.08 27.02
CA ASN A 2 4.06 15.39 27.41
C ASN A 2 4.85 14.07 27.40
N GLY A 3 6.12 14.10 27.03
CA GLY A 3 6.95 12.91 27.07
C GLY A 3 8.00 12.82 25.97
N ARG A 4 8.47 11.60 25.76
CA ARG A 4 9.47 11.25 24.75
C ARG A 4 8.78 10.60 23.55
N ILE A 5 9.20 10.99 22.35
CA ILE A 5 8.79 10.36 21.08
C ILE A 5 10.05 9.81 20.42
N ASP A 6 10.11 8.50 20.26
CA ASP A 6 11.23 7.81 19.62
C ASP A 6 10.93 7.40 18.19
N LYS A 7 9.65 7.19 17.83
CA LYS A 7 9.22 6.76 16.51
C LYS A 7 8.15 7.67 15.97
N VAL A 8 8.14 7.87 14.67
CA VAL A 8 7.07 8.58 13.96
C VAL A 8 6.45 7.66 12.92
N ILE A 9 5.13 7.78 12.77
CA ILE A 9 4.40 7.05 11.74
C ILE A 9 4.70 7.70 10.39
N ARG A 10 5.00 6.86 9.41
CA ARG A 10 5.19 7.22 8.01
C ARG A 10 4.21 6.44 7.15
N THR A 11 3.87 6.98 6.02
CA THR A 11 3.14 6.25 4.99
C THR A 11 4.12 5.73 3.96
N CYS A 12 4.00 4.46 3.59
CA CYS A 12 4.69 3.86 2.45
C CYS A 12 3.66 3.15 1.57
N GLY A 13 3.94 3.07 0.29
CA GLY A 13 3.05 2.41 -0.67
C GLY A 13 3.53 2.61 -2.10
N THR A 14 2.69 2.24 -3.05
CA THR A 14 2.93 2.37 -4.49
C THR A 14 1.82 3.17 -5.14
N ASP A 15 2.17 3.85 -6.24
CA ASP A 15 1.24 4.37 -7.23
C ASP A 15 1.58 3.71 -8.55
N GLU A 16 0.60 3.06 -9.18
CA GLU A 16 0.79 2.36 -10.43
C GLU A 16 0.14 3.14 -11.58
N TYR A 17 0.93 3.38 -12.61
CA TYR A 17 0.56 4.23 -13.75
C TYR A 17 0.38 3.46 -15.06
N GLU A 18 0.75 2.16 -15.11
CA GLU A 18 0.69 1.33 -16.30
C GLU A 18 -0.59 0.49 -16.36
N ILE A 19 -1.74 1.14 -16.14
CA ILE A 19 -3.03 0.46 -16.20
C ILE A 19 -3.60 0.57 -17.61
N GLU A 20 -3.84 -0.59 -18.25
CA GLU A 20 -4.52 -0.72 -19.53
C GLU A 20 -5.46 -1.93 -19.50
N ILE A 21 -6.75 -1.70 -19.33
CA ILE A 21 -7.78 -2.75 -19.27
C ILE A 21 -8.57 -2.73 -20.55
N GLU A 22 -8.59 -3.86 -21.27
CA GLU A 22 -9.32 -3.98 -22.51
C GLU A 22 -10.84 -3.95 -22.30
N PRO A 23 -11.64 -3.55 -23.32
CA PRO A 23 -13.10 -3.67 -23.27
C PRO A 23 -13.52 -5.09 -22.92
N HIS A 24 -14.58 -5.20 -22.11
CA HIS A 24 -15.22 -6.45 -21.68
C HIS A 24 -14.31 -7.43 -20.88
N ASP A 25 -13.12 -7.00 -20.44
CA ASP A 25 -12.24 -7.83 -19.60
C ASP A 25 -12.83 -7.90 -18.18
N ASP A 26 -13.28 -9.09 -17.78
CA ASP A 26 -13.95 -9.31 -16.50
C ASP A 26 -12.99 -9.71 -15.35
N ASN A 27 -11.69 -9.85 -15.64
CA ASN A 27 -10.71 -10.24 -14.63
C ASN A 27 -9.27 -9.78 -14.94
N TRP A 28 -9.09 -8.50 -15.16
CA TRP A 28 -7.75 -7.95 -15.31
C TRP A 28 -7.04 -7.89 -13.95
N VAL A 29 -5.78 -8.36 -13.91
CA VAL A 29 -4.99 -8.50 -12.66
C VAL A 29 -3.66 -7.79 -12.81
N MET A 30 -3.29 -7.06 -11.77
CA MET A 30 -1.97 -6.42 -11.63
C MET A 30 -1.30 -6.89 -10.33
N ASP A 31 -0.03 -7.20 -10.44
CA ASP A 31 0.87 -7.43 -9.31
C ASP A 31 1.88 -6.28 -9.23
N SER A 32 1.90 -5.60 -8.09
CA SER A 32 2.80 -4.47 -7.79
C SER A 32 3.66 -4.81 -6.57
N GLU A 33 4.94 -4.50 -6.64
CA GLU A 33 5.87 -4.79 -5.56
C GLU A 33 6.79 -3.60 -5.26
N ILE A 34 7.05 -3.40 -3.96
CA ILE A 34 8.15 -2.56 -3.49
C ILE A 34 9.03 -3.34 -2.53
N LYS A 35 10.32 -3.03 -2.55
CA LYS A 35 11.29 -3.59 -1.60
C LYS A 35 11.53 -2.62 -0.47
N LEU A 36 11.35 -3.07 0.76
CA LEU A 36 11.68 -2.32 1.97
C LEU A 36 13.20 -2.36 2.18
N LEU A 37 13.81 -1.20 2.31
CA LEU A 37 15.27 -1.07 2.47
C LEU A 37 15.71 -0.99 3.94
N GLN A 38 14.75 -0.99 4.87
CA GLN A 38 14.99 -0.93 6.31
C GLN A 38 14.03 -1.84 7.06
N ASP A 39 14.39 -2.18 8.30
CA ASP A 39 13.49 -2.86 9.22
C ASP A 39 12.34 -1.94 9.60
N VAL A 40 11.12 -2.38 9.38
CA VAL A 40 9.90 -1.62 9.67
C VAL A 40 8.90 -2.42 10.48
N THR A 41 8.06 -1.71 11.22
CA THR A 41 6.86 -2.25 11.85
C THR A 41 5.65 -1.73 11.06
N LEU A 42 4.84 -2.64 10.50
CA LEU A 42 3.59 -2.35 9.80
C LEU A 42 2.43 -2.26 10.78
N TYR A 43 1.60 -1.24 10.67
CA TYR A 43 0.42 -1.03 11.52
C TYR A 43 -0.90 -1.13 10.76
N SER A 44 -0.89 -0.84 9.48
CA SER A 44 -2.11 -0.84 8.66
C SER A 44 -1.77 -1.06 7.19
N SER A 45 -2.80 -1.35 6.40
CA SER A 45 -2.71 -1.46 4.95
C SER A 45 -4.00 -0.97 4.30
N GLY A 46 -3.91 -0.36 3.14
CA GLY A 46 -5.05 0.07 2.35
C GLY A 46 -4.69 0.20 0.87
N ALA A 47 -5.71 0.25 0.03
CA ALA A 47 -5.57 0.54 -1.38
C ALA A 47 -6.73 1.38 -1.89
N HIS A 48 -6.46 2.15 -2.93
CA HIS A 48 -7.41 2.92 -3.70
C HIS A 48 -7.41 2.42 -5.15
N MET A 49 -8.59 2.12 -5.65
CA MET A 49 -8.91 1.88 -7.05
C MET A 49 -10.16 2.69 -7.40
N HIS A 50 -10.53 2.77 -8.67
CA HIS A 50 -11.79 3.40 -9.08
C HIS A 50 -12.93 2.38 -9.24
N LEU A 51 -13.90 2.70 -10.12
CA LEU A 51 -15.20 2.01 -10.19
C LEU A 51 -15.12 0.55 -10.65
N ARG A 52 -14.03 0.18 -11.35
CA ARG A 52 -13.85 -1.19 -11.85
C ARG A 52 -13.08 -2.09 -10.90
N GLY A 53 -12.50 -1.52 -9.83
CA GLY A 53 -11.82 -2.29 -8.79
C GLY A 53 -12.73 -3.37 -8.19
N ARG A 54 -12.21 -4.60 -8.05
CA ARG A 54 -12.99 -5.75 -7.53
C ARG A 54 -12.42 -6.35 -6.27
N GLY A 55 -11.15 -6.15 -6.02
CA GLY A 55 -10.51 -6.65 -4.82
C GLY A 55 -9.01 -6.56 -4.88
N TYR A 56 -8.36 -6.66 -3.72
CA TYR A 56 -6.92 -6.70 -3.62
C TYR A 56 -6.45 -7.51 -2.41
N THR A 57 -5.23 -7.99 -2.51
CA THR A 57 -4.51 -8.58 -1.37
C THR A 57 -3.18 -7.88 -1.20
N THR A 58 -2.75 -7.73 0.05
CA THR A 58 -1.42 -7.28 0.40
C THR A 58 -0.69 -8.39 1.14
N THR A 59 0.49 -8.74 0.67
CA THR A 59 1.35 -9.78 1.24
C THR A 59 2.76 -9.23 1.45
N VAL A 60 3.40 -9.57 2.55
CA VAL A 60 4.84 -9.35 2.71
C VAL A 60 5.57 -10.66 2.45
N ILE A 61 6.61 -10.58 1.62
CA ILE A 61 7.48 -11.70 1.26
C ILE A 61 8.84 -11.42 1.90
N LEU A 62 9.16 -12.16 2.96
CA LEU A 62 10.38 -11.99 3.73
C LEU A 62 11.62 -12.38 2.91
N PRO A 63 12.85 -11.97 3.30
CA PRO A 63 14.07 -12.33 2.58
C PRO A 63 14.33 -13.82 2.46
N ASP A 64 13.77 -14.63 3.35
CA ASP A 64 13.84 -16.10 3.32
C ASP A 64 12.78 -16.76 2.42
N GLY A 65 11.94 -15.95 1.78
CA GLY A 65 10.83 -16.40 0.94
C GLY A 65 9.52 -16.69 1.70
N THR A 66 9.49 -16.54 3.02
CA THR A 66 8.26 -16.71 3.79
C THR A 66 7.25 -15.63 3.43
N GLU A 67 6.03 -16.04 3.11
CA GLU A 67 4.92 -15.14 2.79
C GLU A 67 3.99 -14.97 3.99
N LYS A 68 3.55 -13.72 4.23
CA LYS A 68 2.54 -13.39 5.23
C LYS A 68 1.49 -12.50 4.62
N LEU A 69 0.23 -12.96 4.63
CA LEU A 69 -0.91 -12.13 4.25
C LEU A 69 -1.10 -11.02 5.29
N ILE A 70 -1.17 -9.79 4.81
CA ILE A 70 -1.38 -8.58 5.62
C ILE A 70 -2.84 -8.15 5.54
N THR A 71 -3.39 -8.05 4.33
CA THR A 71 -4.78 -7.62 4.11
C THR A 71 -5.36 -8.39 2.94
N ASP A 72 -6.60 -8.83 3.08
CA ASP A 72 -7.39 -9.41 1.99
C ASP A 72 -8.74 -8.69 1.91
N VAL A 73 -8.99 -8.05 0.77
CA VAL A 73 -10.24 -7.39 0.43
C VAL A 73 -10.81 -8.08 -0.82
N PRO A 74 -11.53 -9.19 -0.65
CA PRO A 74 -12.01 -9.99 -1.78
C PRO A 74 -13.10 -9.29 -2.59
N VAL A 75 -13.80 -8.33 -1.98
CA VAL A 75 -14.83 -7.50 -2.62
C VAL A 75 -14.54 -6.05 -2.28
N TYR A 76 -13.92 -5.33 -3.23
CA TYR A 76 -13.66 -3.92 -3.10
C TYR A 76 -14.90 -3.09 -3.46
N ASP A 77 -15.16 -2.03 -2.71
CA ASP A 77 -16.17 -1.03 -3.01
C ASP A 77 -15.54 0.36 -3.04
N PHE A 78 -15.66 1.06 -4.16
CA PHE A 78 -15.15 2.42 -4.35
C PHE A 78 -15.67 3.40 -3.28
N ASN A 79 -16.89 3.19 -2.78
CA ASN A 79 -17.50 4.02 -1.74
C ASN A 79 -17.04 3.63 -0.31
N TRP A 80 -16.30 2.53 -0.16
CA TRP A 80 -15.80 2.03 1.12
C TRP A 80 -14.30 1.78 1.08
N GLN A 81 -13.54 2.85 1.09
CA GLN A 81 -12.08 2.79 1.06
C GLN A 81 -11.53 3.01 2.46
N SER A 82 -11.11 1.94 3.09
CA SER A 82 -10.63 1.96 4.47
C SER A 82 -9.13 1.73 4.57
N ASN A 83 -8.54 2.33 5.61
CA ASN A 83 -7.25 1.92 6.11
C ASN A 83 -7.48 0.81 7.14
N TYR A 84 -7.08 -0.41 6.82
CA TYR A 84 -7.28 -1.59 7.67
C TYR A 84 -6.16 -1.66 8.70
N GLU A 85 -6.50 -1.35 9.96
CA GLU A 85 -5.58 -1.47 11.09
C GLU A 85 -5.33 -2.95 11.39
N LEU A 86 -4.05 -3.31 11.57
CA LEU A 86 -3.67 -4.67 11.94
C LEU A 86 -3.96 -4.91 13.43
N ALA A 87 -4.58 -6.03 13.75
CA ALA A 87 -4.85 -6.40 15.14
C ALA A 87 -3.58 -6.47 16.00
N ASN A 88 -2.47 -6.85 15.37
CA ASN A 88 -1.13 -6.79 15.95
C ASN A 88 -0.18 -6.22 14.90
N PRO A 89 0.65 -5.22 15.25
CA PRO A 89 1.68 -4.74 14.35
C PRO A 89 2.63 -5.85 13.92
N VAL A 90 3.12 -5.78 12.68
CA VAL A 90 3.98 -6.80 12.08
C VAL A 90 5.37 -6.24 11.82
N ASP A 91 6.37 -6.77 12.52
CA ASP A 91 7.77 -6.45 12.25
C ASP A 91 8.25 -7.22 11.02
N VAL A 92 8.85 -6.50 10.07
CA VAL A 92 9.43 -7.05 8.85
C VAL A 92 10.85 -6.51 8.65
N PRO A 93 11.82 -7.37 8.33
CA PRO A 93 13.21 -6.95 8.14
C PRO A 93 13.42 -6.23 6.80
N ALA A 94 14.52 -5.50 6.70
CA ALA A 94 15.03 -4.97 5.45
C ALA A 94 15.18 -6.09 4.40
N GLY A 95 14.90 -5.76 3.15
CA GLY A 95 14.90 -6.74 2.05
C GLY A 95 13.54 -7.42 1.82
N THR A 96 12.58 -7.26 2.74
CA THR A 96 11.20 -7.72 2.53
C THR A 96 10.58 -7.05 1.33
N ARG A 97 9.85 -7.82 0.50
CA ARG A 97 9.00 -7.31 -0.57
C ARG A 97 7.59 -7.12 -0.05
N TYR A 98 7.04 -5.94 -0.26
CA TYR A 98 5.64 -5.63 0.00
C TYR A 98 4.92 -5.77 -1.34
N HIS A 99 4.11 -6.80 -1.47
CA HIS A 99 3.43 -7.20 -2.69
C HIS A 99 1.94 -6.90 -2.58
N VAL A 100 1.40 -6.28 -3.62
CA VAL A 100 -0.03 -6.03 -3.76
C VAL A 100 -0.51 -6.67 -5.05
N LYS A 101 -1.53 -7.48 -4.95
CA LYS A 101 -2.25 -8.04 -6.08
C LYS A 101 -3.65 -7.45 -6.13
N ALA A 102 -3.96 -6.73 -7.20
CA ALA A 102 -5.25 -6.07 -7.38
C ALA A 102 -5.96 -6.60 -8.63
N ARG A 103 -7.30 -6.53 -8.63
CA ARG A 103 -8.17 -7.06 -9.69
C ARG A 103 -9.22 -6.04 -10.08
N TRP A 104 -9.51 -6.00 -11.38
CA TRP A 104 -10.55 -5.15 -11.98
C TRP A 104 -11.50 -5.96 -12.86
N ASP A 105 -12.69 -5.43 -13.04
CA ASP A 105 -13.74 -5.97 -13.91
C ASP A 105 -14.30 -4.84 -14.79
N ASN A 106 -13.89 -4.83 -16.06
CA ASN A 106 -14.37 -3.89 -17.09
C ASN A 106 -15.48 -4.50 -17.95
N SER A 107 -16.22 -5.47 -17.42
CA SER A 107 -17.31 -6.12 -18.14
C SER A 107 -18.70 -5.58 -17.75
N GLU A 108 -19.72 -6.06 -18.45
CA GLU A 108 -21.13 -5.80 -18.18
C GLU A 108 -21.62 -6.40 -16.85
N LYS A 109 -20.82 -7.31 -16.27
CA LYS A 109 -21.14 -7.96 -14.98
C LYS A 109 -20.88 -7.03 -13.80
N ASN A 110 -20.04 -6.02 -13.99
CA ASN A 110 -19.75 -5.02 -12.96
C ASN A 110 -20.81 -3.91 -12.97
N PRO A 111 -21.70 -3.83 -11.97
CA PRO A 111 -22.78 -2.84 -11.95
C PRO A 111 -22.27 -1.40 -11.78
N ASN A 112 -21.01 -1.21 -11.36
CA ASN A 112 -20.39 0.09 -11.16
C ASN A 112 -19.59 0.55 -12.39
N ASN A 113 -19.46 -0.31 -13.43
CA ASN A 113 -18.73 0.05 -14.64
C ASN A 113 -19.55 1.02 -15.51
N PRO A 114 -19.05 2.24 -15.77
CA PRO A 114 -19.81 3.22 -16.55
C PRO A 114 -19.94 2.85 -18.03
N ASP A 115 -18.94 2.18 -18.61
CA ASP A 115 -18.96 1.76 -20.02
C ASP A 115 -18.01 0.58 -20.26
N PRO A 116 -18.53 -0.64 -20.38
CA PRO A 116 -17.72 -1.85 -20.64
C PRO A 116 -17.07 -1.88 -22.03
N SER A 117 -17.57 -1.09 -22.99
CA SER A 117 -17.06 -1.07 -24.36
C SER A 117 -15.81 -0.23 -24.53
N GLN A 118 -15.42 0.53 -23.51
CA GLN A 118 -14.24 1.39 -23.56
C GLN A 118 -13.00 0.67 -23.02
N LYS A 119 -11.86 0.89 -23.68
CA LYS A 119 -10.57 0.60 -23.10
C LYS A 119 -10.30 1.58 -21.95
N VAL A 120 -9.90 1.06 -20.81
CA VAL A 120 -9.64 1.85 -19.60
C VAL A 120 -8.14 2.00 -19.42
N VAL A 121 -7.71 3.24 -19.16
CA VAL A 121 -6.31 3.58 -18.93
C VAL A 121 -6.15 4.25 -17.57
N TYR A 122 -4.90 4.36 -17.11
CA TYR A 122 -4.59 5.16 -15.92
C TYR A 122 -5.10 6.60 -16.05
N GLY A 123 -5.64 7.13 -14.96
CA GLY A 123 -6.03 8.55 -14.87
C GLY A 123 -6.73 8.89 -13.57
N SER A 124 -6.80 10.19 -13.28
CA SER A 124 -7.36 10.73 -12.02
C SER A 124 -8.88 10.83 -11.99
N TRP A 125 -9.56 10.67 -13.14
CA TRP A 125 -11.02 10.69 -13.21
C TRP A 125 -11.57 9.31 -12.84
N THR A 126 -12.75 9.28 -12.24
CA THR A 126 -13.39 8.02 -11.78
C THR A 126 -13.72 7.05 -12.92
N GLU A 127 -13.85 7.54 -14.14
CA GLU A 127 -14.04 6.75 -15.37
C GLU A 127 -12.74 6.09 -15.86
N ASN A 128 -11.58 6.60 -15.45
CA ASN A 128 -10.31 5.95 -15.63
C ASN A 128 -10.08 4.92 -14.50
N GLU A 129 -8.88 4.38 -14.38
CA GLU A 129 -8.50 3.56 -13.24
C GLU A 129 -7.15 3.97 -12.66
N MET A 130 -6.92 3.59 -11.41
CA MET A 130 -5.64 3.73 -10.73
C MET A 130 -5.48 2.64 -9.68
N LEU A 131 -4.25 2.46 -9.24
CA LEU A 131 -3.93 1.72 -8.03
C LEU A 131 -2.97 2.56 -7.20
N THR A 132 -3.43 3.01 -6.06
CA THR A 132 -2.58 3.60 -5.01
C THR A 132 -2.67 2.73 -3.78
N THR A 133 -1.54 2.31 -3.26
CA THR A 133 -1.50 1.53 -2.02
C THR A 133 -0.82 2.30 -0.91
N TRP A 134 -1.16 2.01 0.34
CA TRP A 134 -0.48 2.61 1.48
C TRP A 134 -0.45 1.67 2.68
N SER A 135 0.59 1.84 3.49
CA SER A 135 0.71 1.26 4.83
C SER A 135 1.24 2.31 5.79
N HIS A 136 0.74 2.30 7.01
CA HIS A 136 1.36 3.05 8.08
C HIS A 136 2.47 2.22 8.70
N ILE A 137 3.65 2.79 8.79
CA ILE A 137 4.85 2.13 9.31
C ILE A 137 5.60 3.00 10.30
N THR A 138 6.42 2.37 11.15
CA THR A 138 7.54 3.02 11.83
C THR A 138 8.83 2.27 11.48
N LEU A 139 9.97 2.95 11.58
CA LEU A 139 11.26 2.24 11.57
C LEU A 139 11.43 1.48 12.89
N THR A 140 11.71 0.19 12.82
CA THR A 140 11.73 -0.68 14.01
C THR A 140 12.77 -0.21 15.03
N ASN A 141 13.94 0.23 14.57
CA ASN A 141 15.06 0.64 15.41
C ASN A 141 15.21 2.16 15.61
N GLU A 142 14.17 2.94 15.27
CA GLU A 142 14.23 4.40 15.37
C GLU A 142 14.24 4.88 16.82
N LYS A 143 15.15 5.83 17.13
CA LYS A 143 15.29 6.49 18.44
C LYS A 143 15.45 7.98 18.23
N LEU A 144 14.36 8.67 17.91
CA LEU A 144 14.40 10.11 17.64
C LEU A 144 14.70 10.96 18.88
N GLY A 145 14.33 10.48 20.07
CA GLY A 145 14.52 11.20 21.32
C GLY A 145 13.86 12.57 21.34
N LEU A 146 12.74 12.76 20.62
CA LEU A 146 12.07 14.06 20.61
C LEU A 146 11.39 14.31 21.94
N LYS A 147 11.60 15.51 22.49
CA LYS A 147 10.93 15.99 23.71
C LYS A 147 9.64 16.67 23.32
N CYS A 148 8.53 16.17 23.85
CA CYS A 148 7.20 16.71 23.60
C CYS A 148 6.63 17.36 24.87
N GLU A 149 6.14 18.61 24.75
CA GLU A 149 5.43 19.34 25.80
C GLU A 149 4.16 19.96 25.20
N ASN A 150 3.01 19.74 25.86
CA ASN A 150 1.70 20.23 25.42
C ASN A 150 1.37 19.91 23.95
N GLY A 151 1.76 18.71 23.51
CA GLY A 151 1.52 18.25 22.14
C GLY A 151 2.46 18.86 21.08
N ARG A 152 3.51 19.56 21.48
CA ARG A 152 4.51 20.17 20.57
C ARG A 152 5.88 19.61 20.84
N VAL A 153 6.66 19.42 19.77
CA VAL A 153 8.09 19.09 19.89
C VAL A 153 8.83 20.35 20.29
N VAL A 154 9.49 20.31 21.46
CA VAL A 154 10.22 21.46 22.03
C VAL A 154 11.73 21.25 22.04
N GLY A 155 12.21 20.09 21.66
CA GLY A 155 13.64 19.77 21.59
C GLY A 155 13.89 18.27 21.44
N ARG A 156 15.10 17.84 21.77
CA ARG A 156 15.54 16.45 21.70
C ARG A 156 16.30 16.10 22.99
N PHE A 157 16.23 14.84 23.41
CA PHE A 157 17.10 14.28 24.42
C PHE A 157 18.49 14.00 23.81
N ASP A 158 19.55 14.06 24.62
CA ASP A 158 20.94 13.93 24.17
C ASP A 158 21.26 12.56 23.53
N ASP A 159 20.49 11.52 23.87
CA ASP A 159 20.60 10.18 23.31
C ASP A 159 19.73 9.95 22.04
N GLY A 160 19.03 11.00 21.58
CA GLY A 160 18.24 10.95 20.34
C GLY A 160 19.14 10.96 19.10
N VAL A 161 18.87 10.07 18.15
CA VAL A 161 19.58 10.00 16.87
C VAL A 161 18.80 10.78 15.82
N GLU A 162 19.50 11.63 15.06
CA GLU A 162 18.88 12.33 13.94
C GLU A 162 18.49 11.32 12.86
N SER A 163 17.18 11.30 12.53
CA SER A 163 16.72 10.51 11.40
C SER A 163 17.21 11.18 10.11
N LYS A 164 18.30 10.69 9.55
CA LYS A 164 18.55 10.90 8.14
C LYS A 164 17.44 10.11 7.43
N GLN A 165 16.52 10.79 6.75
CA GLN A 165 15.51 10.10 5.93
C GLN A 165 16.24 9.34 4.81
N PRO A 166 16.46 8.05 4.94
CA PRO A 166 16.97 7.24 3.85
C PRO A 166 15.79 6.89 2.94
N PHE A 167 16.07 6.60 1.70
CA PHE A 167 15.09 5.97 0.83
C PHE A 167 14.59 4.68 1.50
N LEU A 168 13.31 4.64 1.85
CA LEU A 168 12.69 3.49 2.52
C LEU A 168 12.35 2.37 1.54
N LEU A 169 12.17 2.73 0.27
CA LEU A 169 11.54 1.89 -0.73
C LEU A 169 12.35 1.87 -2.02
N GLN A 170 12.35 0.72 -2.66
CA GLN A 170 12.77 0.53 -4.03
C GLN A 170 11.58 -0.06 -4.80
N SER A 171 11.05 0.68 -5.78
CA SER A 171 10.04 0.16 -6.70
C SER A 171 10.63 -0.99 -7.52
N LEU A 172 9.84 -2.03 -7.70
CA LEU A 172 10.11 -3.13 -8.62
C LEU A 172 9.14 -3.01 -9.80
N PRO A 173 9.52 -3.49 -11.01
CA PRO A 173 8.60 -3.45 -12.14
C PRO A 173 7.30 -4.17 -11.80
N ALA A 174 6.16 -3.52 -12.07
CA ALA A 174 4.87 -4.16 -11.97
C ALA A 174 4.73 -5.26 -13.03
N THR A 175 4.03 -6.32 -12.68
CA THR A 175 3.69 -7.40 -13.62
C THR A 175 2.19 -7.47 -13.83
N PHE A 176 1.80 -7.77 -15.07
CA PHE A 176 0.40 -7.83 -15.47
C PHE A 176 0.06 -9.23 -15.96
N THR A 177 -1.04 -9.77 -15.47
CA THR A 177 -1.58 -11.03 -16.00
C THR A 177 -3.03 -10.83 -16.40
N ARG A 178 -3.37 -11.22 -17.64
CA ARG A 178 -4.77 -11.44 -17.99
C ARG A 178 -5.21 -12.70 -17.27
N GLY A 179 -6.32 -12.62 -16.54
CA GLY A 179 -6.93 -13.82 -15.97
C GLY A 179 -7.18 -14.80 -17.11
N SER A 180 -6.59 -16.01 -17.04
CA SER A 180 -6.99 -17.11 -17.89
C SER A 180 -8.42 -17.52 -17.50
N ASN A 181 -9.35 -17.41 -18.47
CA ASN A 181 -10.71 -17.95 -18.37
C ASN A 181 -10.69 -19.44 -18.01
#